data_b682bb8dc086028201b46dbfa08a17af
#
_entry.id   b682bb8dc086028201b46dbfa08a17af
#
_cell.length_a   1.000
_cell.length_b   1.000
_cell.length_c   1.000
_cell.angle_alpha   90.00
_cell.angle_beta   90.00
_cell.angle_gamma   90.00
#
_symmetry.space_group_name_H-M   'P 1'
#
loop_
_entity.id
_entity.type
_entity.pdbx_description
1 polymer ?
#
loop_
_entity_poly.entity_id
_entity_poly.type
_entity_poly.pdbx_seq_one_letter_code
_entity_poly.pdbx_strand_id
1 'polypeptide(L)'
;ETAAAVIQENEDGSAKILSSIVSSQIEEHEKFGGVVPELAARAHVENIDFIIKKALKVSKLGIEKIDGIAATAGPGLMVCLTVGLNIGKSIAAFADKPFVAVNHLEGHALSPGLEKEIKFPYLLLLISGGHSQYLLVNDINKYEQLGTTIDDALGEAFDKTAKMLDLGYPGGPNIEKFSKLGDKNFYKLPEPIINRAGCNLSFAGLKTAVLRESKKINGDLQLRYNLAASFQNTVNKILKKKRKRQ
;
A
#
# COMPACT_ATOMS: atom_id res chain seq x y z
N GLU A 1 0.00 -2.19 10.27
CA GLU A 1 -1.31 -1.74 10.77
C GLU A 1 -2.18 -2.94 11.14
N THR A 2 -2.92 -2.85 12.26
CA THR A 2 -4.00 -3.77 12.61
C THR A 2 -5.32 -3.05 12.34
N ALA A 3 -6.23 -3.66 11.59
CA ALA A 3 -7.49 -3.01 11.23
C ALA A 3 -8.68 -3.97 11.31
N ALA A 4 -9.84 -3.43 11.62
CA ALA A 4 -11.14 -4.10 11.50
C ALA A 4 -12.20 -3.10 11.06
N ALA A 5 -13.13 -3.57 10.23
CA ALA A 5 -14.24 -2.76 9.73
C ALA A 5 -15.54 -3.55 9.79
N VAL A 6 -16.66 -2.83 9.91
CA VAL A 6 -17.99 -3.38 9.70
C VAL A 6 -18.60 -2.66 8.50
N ILE A 7 -19.04 -3.44 7.53
CA ILE A 7 -19.60 -2.96 6.27
C ILE A 7 -21.01 -3.53 6.12
N GLN A 8 -21.91 -2.72 5.65
CA GLN A 8 -23.29 -3.10 5.32
C GLN A 8 -23.49 -3.00 3.81
N GLU A 9 -24.05 -4.03 3.22
CA GLU A 9 -24.57 -3.96 1.85
C GLU A 9 -25.98 -3.36 1.88
N ASN A 10 -26.25 -2.40 1.02
CA ASN A 10 -27.56 -1.80 0.81
C ASN A 10 -28.36 -2.61 -0.23
N GLU A 11 -29.67 -2.38 -0.30
CA GLU A 11 -30.56 -3.07 -1.25
C GLU A 11 -30.18 -2.83 -2.71
N ASP A 12 -29.52 -1.72 -3.03
CA ASP A 12 -29.02 -1.38 -4.37
C ASP A 12 -27.65 -2.00 -4.68
N GLY A 13 -27.10 -2.82 -3.79
CA GLY A 13 -25.78 -3.43 -3.92
C GLY A 13 -24.61 -2.50 -3.58
N SER A 14 -24.87 -1.26 -3.19
CA SER A 14 -23.82 -0.35 -2.70
C SER A 14 -23.39 -0.73 -1.29
N ALA A 15 -22.14 -0.38 -0.93
CA ALA A 15 -21.59 -0.64 0.39
C ALA A 15 -21.62 0.62 1.27
N LYS A 16 -21.96 0.42 2.54
CA LYS A 16 -21.87 1.44 3.58
C LYS A 16 -20.89 1.01 4.66
N ILE A 17 -19.86 1.81 4.89
CA ILE A 17 -18.91 1.60 5.97
C ILE A 17 -19.55 2.06 7.28
N LEU A 18 -19.92 1.12 8.16
CA LEU A 18 -20.47 1.40 9.47
C LEU A 18 -19.38 1.73 10.49
N SER A 19 -18.24 1.08 10.36
CA SER A 19 -17.03 1.38 11.13
C SER A 19 -15.78 0.97 10.38
N SER A 20 -14.68 1.71 10.58
CA SER A 20 -13.34 1.37 10.11
C SER A 20 -12.33 1.83 11.17
N ILE A 21 -11.72 0.88 11.84
CA ILE A 21 -10.79 1.12 12.94
C ILE A 21 -9.41 0.61 12.53
N VAL A 22 -8.42 1.48 12.63
CA VAL A 22 -7.03 1.18 12.30
C VAL A 22 -6.14 1.52 13.49
N SER A 23 -5.23 0.62 13.84
CA SER A 23 -4.11 0.85 14.75
C SER A 23 -2.83 0.88 13.94
N SER A 24 -2.22 2.05 13.82
CA SER A 24 -0.94 2.23 13.13
C SER A 24 0.20 1.68 13.98
N GLN A 25 1.20 1.10 13.33
CA GLN A 25 2.45 0.60 13.94
C GLN A 25 3.66 1.37 13.39
N ILE A 26 3.44 2.53 12.77
CA ILE A 26 4.52 3.32 12.13
C ILE A 26 5.58 3.71 13.15
N GLU A 27 5.20 4.19 14.31
CA GLU A 27 6.12 4.65 15.38
C GLU A 27 7.02 3.50 15.89
N GLU A 28 6.48 2.27 15.96
CA GLU A 28 7.21 1.08 16.39
C GLU A 28 8.27 0.67 15.37
N HIS A 29 7.99 0.86 14.09
CA HIS A 29 8.86 0.48 12.97
C HIS A 29 9.81 1.59 12.52
N GLU A 30 9.51 2.85 12.82
CA GLU A 30 10.31 4.01 12.40
C GLU A 30 11.77 3.90 12.84
N LYS A 31 12.02 3.43 14.06
CA LYS A 31 13.35 3.23 14.63
C LYS A 31 14.22 2.25 13.83
N PHE A 32 13.58 1.36 13.08
CA PHE A 32 14.25 0.36 12.24
C PHE A 32 14.34 0.79 10.77
N GLY A 33 13.67 1.91 10.41
CA GLY A 33 13.60 2.42 9.05
C GLY A 33 12.81 1.53 8.09
N GLY A 34 11.85 0.74 8.61
CA GLY A 34 11.00 -0.16 7.84
C GLY A 34 10.35 -1.23 8.72
N VAL A 35 9.44 -2.01 8.14
CA VAL A 35 8.69 -3.04 8.85
C VAL A 35 9.59 -4.17 9.34
N VAL A 36 9.50 -4.51 10.63
CA VAL A 36 10.11 -5.70 11.25
C VAL A 36 9.00 -6.73 11.46
N PRO A 37 9.01 -7.87 10.71
CA PRO A 37 7.88 -8.80 10.68
C PRO A 37 7.46 -9.35 12.04
N GLU A 38 8.42 -9.69 12.90
CA GLU A 38 8.15 -10.25 14.24
C GLU A 38 7.51 -9.22 15.18
N LEU A 39 7.98 -7.97 15.15
CA LEU A 39 7.35 -6.86 15.89
C LEU A 39 5.94 -6.59 15.40
N ALA A 40 5.76 -6.57 14.08
CA ALA A 40 4.44 -6.39 13.48
C ALA A 40 3.47 -7.49 13.91
N ALA A 41 3.87 -8.76 13.86
CA ALA A 41 3.04 -9.89 14.26
C ALA A 41 2.65 -9.80 15.75
N ARG A 42 3.60 -9.46 16.64
CA ARG A 42 3.33 -9.26 18.07
C ARG A 42 2.33 -8.14 18.30
N ALA A 43 2.52 -6.99 17.67
CA ALA A 43 1.61 -5.87 17.77
C ALA A 43 0.21 -6.21 17.22
N HIS A 44 0.11 -7.04 16.18
CA HIS A 44 -1.19 -7.55 15.74
C HIS A 44 -1.88 -8.38 16.82
N VAL A 45 -1.17 -9.32 17.46
CA VAL A 45 -1.74 -10.15 18.54
C VAL A 45 -2.21 -9.30 19.71
N GLU A 46 -1.44 -8.28 20.10
CA GLU A 46 -1.74 -7.42 21.24
C GLU A 46 -2.93 -6.49 21.00
N ASN A 47 -3.18 -6.08 19.76
CA ASN A 47 -4.18 -5.05 19.45
C ASN A 47 -5.48 -5.60 18.84
N ILE A 48 -5.50 -6.79 18.24
CA ILE A 48 -6.58 -7.21 17.35
C ILE A 48 -7.93 -7.35 18.07
N ASP A 49 -7.96 -7.82 19.31
CA ASP A 49 -9.18 -7.97 20.09
C ASP A 49 -9.81 -6.62 20.42
N PHE A 50 -8.98 -5.65 20.82
CA PHE A 50 -9.41 -4.29 21.08
C PHE A 50 -9.96 -3.61 19.81
N ILE A 51 -9.28 -3.77 18.67
CA ILE A 51 -9.68 -3.19 17.38
C ILE A 51 -11.02 -3.76 16.93
N ILE A 52 -11.23 -5.08 17.04
CA ILE A 52 -12.49 -5.74 16.68
C ILE A 52 -13.63 -5.27 17.60
N LYS A 53 -13.43 -5.27 18.92
CA LYS A 53 -14.41 -4.76 19.88
C LYS A 53 -14.79 -3.31 19.61
N LYS A 54 -13.81 -2.48 19.27
CA LYS A 54 -14.04 -1.07 18.93
C LYS A 54 -14.82 -0.93 17.62
N ALA A 55 -14.53 -1.75 16.60
CA ALA A 55 -15.25 -1.74 15.33
C ALA A 55 -16.75 -2.10 15.55
N LEU A 56 -17.05 -3.15 16.31
CA LEU A 56 -18.41 -3.53 16.66
C LEU A 56 -19.11 -2.42 17.49
N LYS A 57 -18.44 -1.84 18.47
CA LYS A 57 -19.00 -0.75 19.28
C LYS A 57 -19.35 0.48 18.43
N VAL A 58 -18.47 0.88 17.52
CA VAL A 58 -18.69 2.06 16.64
C VAL A 58 -19.82 1.80 15.66
N SER A 59 -19.91 0.59 15.09
CA SER A 59 -21.01 0.20 14.21
C SER A 59 -22.36 0.06 14.95
N LYS A 60 -22.36 -0.01 16.29
CA LYS A 60 -23.52 -0.28 17.14
C LYS A 60 -24.17 -1.64 16.88
N LEU A 61 -23.41 -2.59 16.35
CA LEU A 61 -23.84 -3.96 16.09
C LEU A 61 -23.15 -4.94 17.03
N GLY A 62 -23.90 -5.94 17.52
CA GLY A 62 -23.33 -7.10 18.16
C GLY A 62 -22.92 -8.14 17.10
N ILE A 63 -22.11 -9.11 17.52
CA ILE A 63 -21.62 -10.18 16.61
C ILE A 63 -22.78 -11.04 16.07
N GLU A 64 -23.88 -11.15 16.78
CA GLU A 64 -25.08 -11.87 16.39
C GLU A 64 -25.74 -11.28 15.13
N LYS A 65 -25.56 -9.97 14.89
CA LYS A 65 -26.09 -9.23 13.73
C LYS A 65 -25.13 -9.15 12.56
N ILE A 66 -23.99 -9.80 12.64
CA ILE A 66 -23.01 -9.90 11.56
C ILE A 66 -23.36 -11.16 10.75
N ASP A 67 -23.48 -11.04 9.44
CA ASP A 67 -23.87 -12.13 8.55
C ASP A 67 -22.68 -12.98 8.09
N GLY A 68 -21.47 -12.42 8.08
CA GLY A 68 -20.25 -13.12 7.65
C GLY A 68 -18.99 -12.42 8.12
N ILE A 69 -17.91 -13.19 8.17
CA ILE A 69 -16.58 -12.72 8.58
C ILE A 69 -15.64 -12.85 7.40
N ALA A 70 -14.86 -11.81 7.15
CA ALA A 70 -13.82 -11.83 6.15
C ALA A 70 -12.46 -11.47 6.77
N ALA A 71 -11.38 -12.08 6.27
CA ALA A 71 -10.03 -11.71 6.66
C ALA A 71 -9.06 -11.85 5.49
N THR A 72 -8.03 -10.99 5.47
CA THR A 72 -6.98 -11.02 4.48
C THR A 72 -6.15 -12.31 4.61
N ALA A 73 -6.09 -13.09 3.52
CA ALA A 73 -5.38 -14.37 3.49
C ALA A 73 -4.02 -14.31 2.78
N GLY A 74 -3.75 -13.26 2.02
CA GLY A 74 -2.51 -13.06 1.26
C GLY A 74 -2.73 -12.28 -0.03
N PRO A 75 -1.64 -11.89 -0.71
CA PRO A 75 -0.24 -11.98 -0.30
C PRO A 75 0.12 -11.00 0.81
N GLY A 76 1.21 -11.28 1.53
CA GLY A 76 1.74 -10.44 2.62
C GLY A 76 2.69 -11.20 3.54
N LEU A 77 3.08 -10.59 4.64
CA LEU A 77 3.95 -11.21 5.64
C LEU A 77 3.20 -12.35 6.33
N MET A 78 3.67 -13.59 6.13
CA MET A 78 3.00 -14.81 6.60
C MET A 78 2.64 -14.73 8.09
N VAL A 79 3.58 -14.34 8.93
CA VAL A 79 3.39 -14.24 10.38
C VAL A 79 2.29 -13.24 10.77
N CYS A 80 2.16 -12.13 10.03
CA CYS A 80 1.12 -11.12 10.25
C CYS A 80 -0.25 -11.60 9.75
N LEU A 81 -0.28 -12.17 8.55
CA LEU A 81 -1.51 -12.70 7.95
C LEU A 81 -2.13 -13.81 8.81
N THR A 82 -1.30 -14.68 9.39
CA THR A 82 -1.74 -15.78 10.26
C THR A 82 -2.53 -15.28 11.46
N VAL A 83 -2.16 -14.14 12.05
CA VAL A 83 -2.90 -13.54 13.19
C VAL A 83 -4.32 -13.18 12.76
N GLY A 84 -4.48 -12.34 11.75
CA GLY A 84 -5.80 -11.89 11.28
C GLY A 84 -6.67 -13.02 10.76
N LEU A 85 -6.07 -13.94 9.98
CA LEU A 85 -6.78 -15.06 9.41
C LEU A 85 -7.31 -16.04 10.46
N ASN A 86 -6.49 -16.40 11.46
CA ASN A 86 -6.93 -17.33 12.51
C ASN A 86 -7.96 -16.69 13.42
N ILE A 87 -7.82 -15.42 13.80
CA ILE A 87 -8.84 -14.72 14.60
C ILE A 87 -10.15 -14.62 13.83
N GLY A 88 -10.12 -14.24 12.55
CA GLY A 88 -11.33 -14.19 11.72
C GLY A 88 -12.03 -15.56 11.62
N LYS A 89 -11.29 -16.64 11.40
CA LYS A 89 -11.81 -18.02 11.39
C LYS A 89 -12.40 -18.42 12.75
N SER A 90 -11.73 -18.08 13.85
CA SER A 90 -12.19 -18.41 15.19
C SER A 90 -13.50 -17.70 15.52
N ILE A 91 -13.62 -16.41 15.15
CA ILE A 91 -14.87 -15.65 15.35
C ILE A 91 -15.99 -16.25 14.50
N ALA A 92 -15.74 -16.57 13.24
CA ALA A 92 -16.71 -17.16 12.34
C ALA A 92 -17.22 -18.51 12.87
N ALA A 93 -16.31 -19.37 13.33
CA ALA A 93 -16.65 -20.66 13.91
C ALA A 93 -17.44 -20.52 15.22
N PHE A 94 -17.04 -19.58 16.10
CA PHE A 94 -17.73 -19.36 17.38
C PHE A 94 -19.15 -18.79 17.18
N ALA A 95 -19.30 -17.86 16.21
CA ALA A 95 -20.57 -17.20 15.94
C ALA A 95 -21.46 -17.96 14.96
N ASP A 96 -21.02 -19.13 14.47
CA ASP A 96 -21.69 -19.91 13.42
C ASP A 96 -22.00 -19.07 12.17
N LYS A 97 -20.98 -18.35 11.66
CA LYS A 97 -21.08 -17.48 10.49
C LYS A 97 -20.16 -17.93 9.36
N PRO A 98 -20.53 -17.70 8.10
CA PRO A 98 -19.65 -17.96 6.97
C PRO A 98 -18.35 -17.16 7.07
N PHE A 99 -17.27 -17.75 6.58
CA PHE A 99 -15.94 -17.13 6.53
C PHE A 99 -15.45 -16.97 5.10
N VAL A 100 -14.93 -15.78 4.77
CA VAL A 100 -14.33 -15.49 3.45
C VAL A 100 -12.86 -15.10 3.62
N ALA A 101 -11.99 -15.82 2.93
CA ALA A 101 -10.58 -15.52 2.81
C ALA A 101 -10.35 -14.56 1.64
N VAL A 102 -9.93 -13.32 1.91
CA VAL A 102 -9.82 -12.26 0.89
C VAL A 102 -8.38 -12.14 0.40
N ASN A 103 -8.21 -12.05 -0.91
CA ASN A 103 -6.92 -11.68 -1.50
C ASN A 103 -6.65 -10.19 -1.23
N HIS A 104 -5.48 -9.89 -0.64
CA HIS A 104 -5.09 -8.53 -0.26
C HIS A 104 -5.04 -7.56 -1.45
N LEU A 105 -4.52 -8.01 -2.58
CA LEU A 105 -4.42 -7.17 -3.79
C LEU A 105 -5.79 -6.93 -4.43
N GLU A 106 -6.68 -7.91 -4.33
CA GLU A 106 -8.07 -7.77 -4.76
C GLU A 106 -8.83 -6.77 -3.87
N GLY A 107 -8.62 -6.83 -2.55
CA GLY A 107 -9.14 -5.82 -1.63
C GLY A 107 -8.73 -4.40 -2.04
N HIS A 108 -7.46 -4.21 -2.42
CA HIS A 108 -7.00 -2.93 -2.96
C HIS A 108 -7.64 -2.59 -4.32
N ALA A 109 -7.77 -3.58 -5.20
CA ALA A 109 -8.33 -3.35 -6.54
C ALA A 109 -9.78 -2.88 -6.48
N LEU A 110 -10.57 -3.47 -5.58
CA LEU A 110 -12.01 -3.20 -5.48
C LEU A 110 -12.37 -2.07 -4.51
N SER A 111 -11.44 -1.65 -3.64
CA SER A 111 -11.70 -0.60 -2.62
C SER A 111 -12.23 0.73 -3.19
N PRO A 112 -11.83 1.21 -4.38
CA PRO A 112 -12.41 2.41 -4.96
C PRO A 112 -13.91 2.30 -5.23
N GLY A 113 -14.44 1.09 -5.42
CA GLY A 113 -15.87 0.80 -5.60
C GLY A 113 -16.71 0.99 -4.35
N LEU A 114 -16.10 1.07 -3.15
CA LEU A 114 -16.81 1.33 -1.90
C LEU A 114 -17.38 2.76 -1.80
N GLU A 115 -16.73 3.74 -2.43
CA GLU A 115 -17.16 5.14 -2.38
C GLU A 115 -17.94 5.58 -3.61
N LYS A 116 -17.65 4.97 -4.75
CA LYS A 116 -18.25 5.32 -6.04
C LYS A 116 -18.42 4.08 -6.90
N GLU A 117 -19.53 3.98 -7.59
CA GLU A 117 -19.68 2.98 -8.64
C GLU A 117 -18.55 3.13 -9.69
N ILE A 118 -17.73 2.10 -9.84
CA ILE A 118 -16.70 2.03 -10.86
C ILE A 118 -17.11 0.98 -11.89
N LYS A 119 -17.27 1.43 -13.12
CA LYS A 119 -17.65 0.53 -14.23
C LYS A 119 -16.44 -0.26 -14.71
N PHE A 120 -16.62 -1.54 -14.91
CA PHE A 120 -15.64 -2.40 -15.55
C PHE A 120 -15.67 -2.24 -17.08
N PRO A 121 -14.54 -2.44 -17.79
CA PRO A 121 -13.20 -2.61 -17.24
C PRO A 121 -12.57 -1.29 -16.83
N TYR A 122 -11.62 -1.33 -15.88
CA TYR A 122 -10.81 -0.16 -15.55
C TYR A 122 -9.33 -0.52 -15.35
N LEU A 123 -8.48 0.48 -15.56
CA LEU A 123 -7.05 0.36 -15.32
C LEU A 123 -6.71 0.70 -13.88
N LEU A 124 -6.09 -0.23 -13.18
CA LEU A 124 -5.56 -0.05 -11.85
C LEU A 124 -4.04 0.09 -11.88
N LEU A 125 -3.51 1.13 -11.23
CA LEU A 125 -2.12 1.20 -10.82
C LEU A 125 -2.05 0.89 -9.32
N LEU A 126 -1.63 -0.32 -8.98
CA LEU A 126 -1.45 -0.76 -7.62
C LEU A 126 -0.02 -0.46 -7.17
N ILE A 127 0.12 0.33 -6.11
CA ILE A 127 1.42 0.71 -5.52
C ILE A 127 1.38 0.45 -4.02
N SER A 128 2.35 -0.33 -3.54
CA SER A 128 2.57 -0.58 -2.11
C SER A 128 4.06 -0.73 -1.82
N GLY A 129 4.40 -1.02 -0.56
CA GLY A 129 5.79 -1.34 -0.17
C GLY A 129 6.37 -2.56 -0.88
N GLY A 130 5.54 -3.56 -1.23
CA GLY A 130 5.98 -4.81 -1.86
C GLY A 130 5.52 -4.99 -3.31
N HIS A 131 4.57 -4.20 -3.80
CA HIS A 131 3.97 -4.38 -5.12
C HIS A 131 3.91 -3.07 -5.91
N SER A 132 4.16 -3.17 -7.21
CA SER A 132 3.97 -2.07 -8.17
C SER A 132 3.55 -2.67 -9.49
N GLN A 133 2.25 -2.59 -9.82
CA GLN A 133 1.66 -3.31 -10.95
C GLN A 133 0.63 -2.45 -11.68
N TYR A 134 0.56 -2.62 -13.00
CA TYR A 134 -0.57 -2.22 -13.80
C TYR A 134 -1.47 -3.43 -14.03
N LEU A 135 -2.74 -3.31 -13.64
CA LEU A 135 -3.75 -4.36 -13.80
C LEU A 135 -4.92 -3.80 -14.62
N LEU A 136 -5.40 -4.58 -15.56
CA LEU A 136 -6.73 -4.37 -16.14
C LEU A 136 -7.72 -5.17 -15.31
N VAL A 137 -8.63 -4.47 -14.68
CA VAL A 137 -9.72 -5.07 -13.89
C VAL A 137 -10.93 -5.19 -14.78
N ASN A 138 -11.16 -6.39 -15.32
CA ASN A 138 -12.26 -6.64 -16.27
C ASN A 138 -13.58 -6.88 -15.55
N ASP A 139 -13.52 -7.45 -14.33
CA ASP A 139 -14.66 -7.78 -13.48
C ASP A 139 -14.13 -8.21 -12.11
N ILE A 140 -14.99 -8.47 -11.14
CA ILE A 140 -14.65 -9.15 -9.88
C ILE A 140 -14.02 -10.50 -10.22
N ASN A 141 -12.90 -10.86 -9.61
CA ASN A 141 -12.10 -12.06 -9.87
C ASN A 141 -11.56 -12.20 -11.32
N LYS A 142 -11.58 -11.13 -12.14
CA LYS A 142 -11.06 -11.15 -13.50
C LYS A 142 -10.03 -10.06 -13.71
N TYR A 143 -8.79 -10.36 -13.41
CA TYR A 143 -7.65 -9.45 -13.47
C TYR A 143 -6.65 -9.88 -14.53
N GLU A 144 -6.18 -8.93 -15.32
CA GLU A 144 -5.08 -9.12 -16.27
C GLU A 144 -3.90 -8.25 -15.85
N GLN A 145 -2.73 -8.86 -15.61
CA GLN A 145 -1.52 -8.13 -15.28
C GLN A 145 -0.87 -7.61 -16.56
N LEU A 146 -0.96 -6.31 -16.80
CA LEU A 146 -0.34 -5.65 -17.96
C LEU A 146 1.15 -5.39 -17.75
N GLY A 147 1.58 -5.23 -16.51
CA GLY A 147 2.98 -5.04 -16.15
C GLY A 147 3.20 -5.00 -14.65
N THR A 148 4.41 -5.31 -14.23
CA THR A 148 4.85 -5.31 -12.83
C THR A 148 6.25 -4.73 -12.71
N THR A 149 6.67 -4.39 -11.50
CA THR A 149 8.07 -4.09 -11.26
C THR A 149 8.92 -5.36 -11.44
N ILE A 150 10.08 -5.21 -12.08
CA ILE A 150 11.04 -6.31 -12.31
C ILE A 150 12.16 -6.33 -11.27
N ASP A 151 12.15 -5.36 -10.37
CA ASP A 151 13.14 -5.20 -9.30
C ASP A 151 12.48 -4.62 -8.04
N ASP A 152 12.90 -3.45 -7.54
CA ASP A 152 12.31 -2.83 -6.34
C ASP A 152 10.84 -2.43 -6.57
N ALA A 153 10.00 -2.61 -5.55
CA ALA A 153 8.68 -1.99 -5.53
C ALA A 153 8.80 -0.46 -5.37
N LEU A 154 7.82 0.29 -5.87
CA LEU A 154 7.88 1.75 -5.84
C LEU A 154 7.84 2.30 -4.42
N GLY A 155 7.00 1.75 -3.54
CA GLY A 155 6.98 2.15 -2.12
C GLY A 155 8.32 1.94 -1.44
N GLU A 156 8.94 0.78 -1.67
CA GLU A 156 10.28 0.47 -1.19
C GLU A 156 11.34 1.45 -1.75
N ALA A 157 11.24 1.84 -3.02
CA ALA A 157 12.13 2.83 -3.62
C ALA A 157 11.98 4.21 -2.97
N PHE A 158 10.75 4.62 -2.60
CA PHE A 158 10.49 5.84 -1.84
C PHE A 158 11.09 5.76 -0.42
N ASP A 159 10.87 4.68 0.31
CA ASP A 159 11.39 4.50 1.67
C ASP A 159 12.92 4.52 1.70
N LYS A 160 13.56 3.79 0.78
CA LYS A 160 15.01 3.78 0.65
C LYS A 160 15.57 5.14 0.24
N THR A 161 14.90 5.86 -0.67
CA THR A 161 15.30 7.22 -1.08
C THR A 161 15.19 8.19 0.10
N ALA A 162 14.10 8.17 0.86
CA ALA A 162 13.94 9.01 2.04
C ALA A 162 15.04 8.74 3.07
N LYS A 163 15.37 7.48 3.32
CA LYS A 163 16.47 7.08 4.20
C LYS A 163 17.82 7.62 3.72
N MET A 164 18.12 7.55 2.42
CA MET A 164 19.37 8.08 1.84
C MET A 164 19.48 9.60 1.96
N LEU A 165 18.36 10.29 2.06
CA LEU A 165 18.27 11.75 2.16
C LEU A 165 18.04 12.25 3.60
N ASP A 166 18.04 11.36 4.60
CA ASP A 166 17.73 11.66 6.01
C ASP A 166 16.38 12.38 6.19
N LEU A 167 15.36 12.00 5.42
CA LEU A 167 14.03 12.62 5.45
C LEU A 167 13.04 11.87 6.35
N GLY A 168 13.46 10.77 6.99
CA GLY A 168 12.65 9.99 7.91
C GLY A 168 11.76 8.93 7.23
N TYR A 169 10.90 8.30 8.02
CA TYR A 169 9.98 7.24 7.63
C TYR A 169 8.54 7.63 8.06
N PRO A 170 7.48 7.29 7.29
CA PRO A 170 7.48 6.59 5.99
C PRO A 170 7.99 7.49 4.84
N GLY A 171 8.69 6.88 3.88
CA GLY A 171 9.39 7.59 2.83
C GLY A 171 8.49 8.32 1.85
N GLY A 172 7.37 7.72 1.44
CA GLY A 172 6.45 8.31 0.47
C GLY A 172 5.95 9.71 0.88
N PRO A 173 5.27 9.86 2.03
CA PRO A 173 4.81 11.15 2.52
C PRO A 173 5.94 12.18 2.74
N ASN A 174 7.09 11.72 3.22
CA ASN A 174 8.22 12.61 3.48
C ASN A 174 8.86 13.11 2.16
N ILE A 175 9.07 12.24 1.18
CA ILE A 175 9.52 12.66 -0.15
C ILE A 175 8.54 13.66 -0.75
N GLU A 176 7.23 13.42 -0.68
CA GLU A 176 6.23 14.36 -1.18
C GLU A 176 6.33 15.72 -0.48
N LYS A 177 6.41 15.73 0.85
CA LYS A 177 6.52 16.96 1.64
C LYS A 177 7.74 17.79 1.23
N PHE A 178 8.91 17.17 1.21
CA PHE A 178 10.17 17.88 0.96
C PHE A 178 10.41 18.17 -0.53
N SER A 179 9.85 17.38 -1.45
CA SER A 179 9.91 17.66 -2.88
C SER A 179 9.24 18.98 -3.27
N LYS A 180 8.27 19.45 -2.50
CA LYS A 180 7.60 20.75 -2.70
C LYS A 180 8.54 21.94 -2.45
N LEU A 181 9.65 21.73 -1.74
CA LEU A 181 10.65 22.74 -1.42
C LEU A 181 11.86 22.70 -2.37
N GLY A 182 11.90 21.73 -3.30
CA GLY A 182 13.02 21.50 -4.20
C GLY A 182 12.69 21.78 -5.66
N ASP A 183 13.76 21.95 -6.46
CA ASP A 183 13.66 22.02 -7.91
C ASP A 183 13.63 20.61 -8.53
N LYS A 184 12.51 20.25 -9.14
CA LYS A 184 12.28 18.95 -9.79
C LYS A 184 13.15 18.68 -11.02
N ASN A 185 13.82 19.68 -11.57
CA ASN A 185 14.67 19.59 -12.76
C ASN A 185 16.16 19.69 -12.43
N PHE A 186 16.52 19.88 -11.16
CA PHE A 186 17.90 20.10 -10.75
C PHE A 186 18.80 18.90 -11.04
N TYR A 187 18.35 17.68 -10.71
CA TYR A 187 19.09 16.45 -11.00
C TYR A 187 18.50 15.74 -12.21
N LYS A 188 19.36 15.33 -13.14
CA LYS A 188 18.99 14.52 -14.31
C LYS A 188 19.12 13.04 -13.94
N LEU A 189 18.06 12.45 -13.42
CA LEU A 189 18.04 11.06 -13.01
C LEU A 189 17.63 10.12 -14.16
N PRO A 190 18.11 8.86 -14.17
CA PRO A 190 17.76 7.89 -15.20
C PRO A 190 16.29 7.47 -15.09
N GLU A 191 15.73 7.12 -16.24
CA GLU A 191 14.38 6.58 -16.40
C GLU A 191 14.46 5.10 -16.82
N PRO A 192 14.66 4.14 -15.88
CA PRO A 192 14.91 2.75 -16.24
C PRO A 192 13.79 2.17 -17.09
N ILE A 193 14.16 1.33 -18.05
CA ILE A 193 13.29 0.61 -18.99
C ILE A 193 12.16 1.42 -19.64
N ILE A 194 12.20 2.75 -19.57
CA ILE A 194 11.11 3.61 -20.05
C ILE A 194 10.83 3.42 -21.55
N ASN A 195 11.83 3.03 -22.34
CA ASN A 195 11.70 2.79 -23.77
C ASN A 195 11.40 1.33 -24.15
N ARG A 196 11.43 0.38 -23.20
CA ARG A 196 11.04 -1.01 -23.44
C ARG A 196 9.53 -1.11 -23.65
N ALA A 197 9.11 -2.00 -24.55
CA ALA A 197 7.71 -2.31 -24.78
C ALA A 197 7.03 -2.84 -23.51
N GLY A 198 5.70 -2.71 -23.43
CA GLY A 198 4.89 -3.13 -22.30
C GLY A 198 4.98 -2.21 -21.09
N CYS A 199 4.25 -2.58 -20.04
CA CYS A 199 4.02 -1.75 -18.86
C CYS A 199 4.89 -2.12 -17.65
N ASN A 200 5.90 -2.98 -17.82
CA ASN A 200 6.83 -3.31 -16.74
C ASN A 200 7.56 -2.08 -16.22
N LEU A 201 7.81 -2.05 -14.92
CA LEU A 201 8.46 -0.98 -14.17
C LEU A 201 9.82 -1.46 -13.65
N SER A 202 10.73 -0.51 -13.40
CA SER A 202 12.01 -0.76 -12.75
C SER A 202 12.45 0.51 -12.01
N PHE A 203 12.92 0.34 -10.78
CA PHE A 203 13.32 1.45 -9.90
C PHE A 203 14.71 1.27 -9.29
N ALA A 204 15.34 0.09 -9.39
CA ALA A 204 16.66 -0.18 -8.81
C ALA A 204 17.76 0.74 -9.39
N GLY A 205 17.73 0.98 -10.72
CA GLY A 205 18.67 1.90 -11.36
C GLY A 205 18.48 3.36 -10.94
N LEU A 206 17.23 3.78 -10.75
CA LEU A 206 16.89 5.11 -10.25
C LEU A 206 17.37 5.28 -8.79
N LYS A 207 17.11 4.31 -7.93
CA LYS A 207 17.59 4.28 -6.54
C LYS A 207 19.12 4.38 -6.45
N THR A 208 19.84 3.64 -7.29
CA THR A 208 21.31 3.68 -7.35
C THR A 208 21.83 5.06 -7.76
N ALA A 209 21.15 5.73 -8.69
CA ALA A 209 21.50 7.09 -9.09
C ALA A 209 21.29 8.08 -7.94
N VAL A 210 20.17 7.97 -7.22
CA VAL A 210 19.91 8.78 -6.01
C VAL A 210 20.99 8.57 -4.97
N LEU A 211 21.40 7.32 -4.70
CA LEU A 211 22.47 7.02 -3.76
C LEU A 211 23.82 7.68 -4.15
N ARG A 212 24.13 7.75 -5.44
CA ARG A 212 25.36 8.42 -5.90
C ARG A 212 25.30 9.92 -5.68
N GLU A 213 24.16 10.54 -5.97
CA GLU A 213 24.00 11.99 -5.79
C GLU A 213 23.91 12.35 -4.31
N SER A 214 23.23 11.56 -3.48
CA SER A 214 23.12 11.82 -2.04
C SER A 214 24.49 11.86 -1.33
N LYS A 215 25.45 11.03 -1.76
CA LYS A 215 26.83 11.04 -1.22
C LYS A 215 27.61 12.32 -1.52
N LYS A 216 27.17 13.12 -2.50
CA LYS A 216 27.79 14.40 -2.84
C LYS A 216 27.20 15.57 -2.07
N ILE A 217 26.10 15.33 -1.36
CA ILE A 217 25.37 16.35 -0.58
C ILE A 217 26.01 16.45 0.80
N ASN A 218 26.93 17.39 0.96
CA ASN A 218 27.65 17.62 2.22
C ASN A 218 26.79 18.43 3.23
N GLY A 219 25.64 17.87 3.64
CA GLY A 219 24.76 18.51 4.63
C GLY A 219 23.83 19.61 4.07
N ASP A 220 23.91 19.96 2.80
CA ASP A 220 23.06 20.99 2.18
C ASP A 220 21.62 20.52 2.05
N LEU A 221 20.71 21.13 2.80
CA LEU A 221 19.29 20.82 2.82
C LEU A 221 18.59 21.12 1.49
N GLN A 222 18.98 22.19 0.79
CA GLN A 222 18.36 22.53 -0.48
C GLN A 222 18.69 21.49 -1.56
N LEU A 223 19.92 20.98 -1.57
CA LEU A 223 20.31 19.90 -2.48
C LEU A 223 19.55 18.59 -2.17
N ARG A 224 19.27 18.30 -0.89
CA ARG A 224 18.42 17.16 -0.51
C ARG A 224 16.99 17.31 -1.04
N TYR A 225 16.40 18.51 -0.89
CA TYR A 225 15.05 18.79 -1.38
C TYR A 225 14.97 18.73 -2.91
N ASN A 226 16.00 19.27 -3.59
CA ASN A 226 16.12 19.17 -5.04
C ASN A 226 16.21 17.72 -5.51
N LEU A 227 16.96 16.86 -4.79
CA LEU A 227 17.07 15.45 -5.16
C LEU A 227 15.77 14.69 -4.91
N ALA A 228 15.05 14.97 -3.81
CA ALA A 228 13.72 14.44 -3.56
C ALA A 228 12.72 14.85 -4.65
N ALA A 229 12.73 16.13 -5.05
CA ALA A 229 11.88 16.66 -6.12
C ALA A 229 12.18 16.03 -7.48
N SER A 230 13.45 15.88 -7.81
CA SER A 230 13.91 15.26 -9.06
C SER A 230 13.56 13.76 -9.10
N PHE A 231 13.71 13.05 -7.98
CA PHE A 231 13.29 11.65 -7.85
C PHE A 231 11.79 11.49 -8.11
N GLN A 232 10.95 12.22 -7.38
CA GLN A 232 9.50 12.14 -7.54
C GLN A 232 9.04 12.51 -8.96
N ASN A 233 9.66 13.54 -9.57
CA ASN A 233 9.38 13.92 -10.94
C ASN A 233 9.74 12.81 -11.94
N THR A 234 10.89 12.15 -11.73
CA THR A 234 11.32 11.03 -12.58
C THR A 234 10.37 9.84 -12.47
N VAL A 235 9.94 9.48 -11.26
CA VAL A 235 8.90 8.46 -11.03
C VAL A 235 7.62 8.80 -11.79
N ASN A 236 7.14 10.04 -11.67
CA ASN A 236 5.94 10.49 -12.37
C ASN A 236 6.06 10.37 -13.89
N LYS A 237 7.24 10.67 -14.46
CA LYS A 237 7.50 10.51 -15.91
C LYS A 237 7.44 9.04 -16.32
N ILE A 238 8.09 8.14 -15.54
CA ILE A 238 8.06 6.69 -15.79
C ILE A 238 6.62 6.18 -15.80
N LEU A 239 5.85 6.45 -14.75
CA LEU A 239 4.48 5.99 -14.63
C LEU A 239 3.58 6.54 -15.76
N LYS A 240 3.65 7.84 -16.06
CA LYS A 240 2.87 8.45 -17.14
C LYS A 240 3.18 7.84 -18.52
N LYS A 241 4.44 7.55 -18.81
CA LYS A 241 4.83 7.00 -20.10
C LYS A 241 4.43 5.53 -20.24
N LYS A 242 4.58 4.75 -19.16
CA LYS A 242 4.20 3.33 -19.15
C LYS A 242 2.69 3.14 -19.28
N ARG A 243 1.88 3.96 -18.63
CA ARG A 243 0.41 3.95 -18.78
C ARG A 243 -0.06 4.15 -20.23
N LYS A 244 0.66 4.93 -21.04
CA LYS A 244 0.30 5.22 -22.43
C LYS A 244 0.67 4.11 -23.43
N ARG A 245 1.26 3.02 -22.98
CA ARG A 245 1.73 1.91 -23.82
C ARG A 245 0.86 0.66 -23.74
N GLN A 246 -0.34 0.84 -23.26
CA GLN A 246 -1.40 -0.15 -23.19
C GLN A 246 -2.16 -0.23 -24.50
#